data_33ba7b13849b6b76c8e306769f97ef10
#
_entry.id   33ba7b13849b6b76c8e306769f97ef10
#
_cell.length_a   1.000
_cell.length_b   1.000
_cell.length_c   1.000
_cell.angle_alpha   90.00
_cell.angle_beta   90.00
_cell.angle_gamma   90.00
#
_symmetry.space_group_name_H-M   'P 1'
#
loop_
_entity.id
_entity.type
_entity.pdbx_description
1 polymer ?
#
loop_
_entity_poly.entity_id
_entity_poly.type
_entity_poly.pdbx_seq_one_letter_code
_entity_poly.pdbx_strand_id
1 'polypeptide(L)'
;MKITEVDNCPPDLRYFDDDDLESKLQPQDVEDIVEIFQTPLTGSYNWDYTHADNRLKKLYELGKKLNWNATVDLDWTRERYSHSEWATNPEFQQLAGFKPYDDLPEEKKIECSWHLLASGLSQIVHGEQGALLVASQLVSCAPTYNAKLYAASQTFDEARHVEVFNKYLQERIGWNYPVMPGLKLLLDKILSDPRWDLKFIGMQIIIEGLALAAFE
;
A
#
# COMPACT_ATOMS: atom_id res chain seq x y z
N MET A 1 -11.51 11.16 -12.00
CA MET A 1 -12.62 10.37 -11.39
C MET A 1 -12.99 11.10 -10.13
N LYS A 2 -14.21 11.68 -10.04
CA LYS A 2 -14.62 12.42 -8.85
C LYS A 2 -14.68 11.46 -7.67
N ILE A 3 -13.95 11.76 -6.62
CA ILE A 3 -14.14 11.11 -5.32
C ILE A 3 -15.55 11.49 -4.88
N THR A 4 -16.47 10.54 -4.88
CA THR A 4 -17.86 10.80 -4.47
C THR A 4 -17.85 11.21 -3.00
N GLU A 5 -18.39 12.40 -2.72
CA GLU A 5 -18.57 12.92 -1.36
C GLU A 5 -19.26 11.86 -0.50
N VAL A 6 -18.64 11.54 0.61
CA VAL A 6 -19.35 10.94 1.73
C VAL A 6 -20.01 12.10 2.46
N ASP A 7 -21.34 12.20 2.33
CA ASP A 7 -22.15 13.37 2.69
C ASP A 7 -22.01 13.90 4.14
N ASN A 8 -21.19 13.31 4.99
CA ASN A 8 -21.10 13.63 6.42
C ASN A 8 -19.67 13.86 6.93
N CYS A 9 -18.65 14.00 6.08
CA CYS A 9 -17.32 14.30 6.57
C CYS A 9 -17.12 15.81 6.75
N PRO A 10 -16.80 16.28 7.97
CA PRO A 10 -16.44 17.68 8.17
C PRO A 10 -15.24 18.04 7.26
N PRO A 11 -15.31 19.18 6.54
CA PRO A 11 -14.23 19.61 5.63
C PRO A 11 -12.86 19.75 6.31
N ASP A 12 -12.84 20.05 7.59
CA ASP A 12 -11.66 20.22 8.43
C ASP A 12 -10.98 18.91 8.83
N LEU A 13 -11.65 17.76 8.65
CA LEU A 13 -11.10 16.44 8.86
C LEU A 13 -10.58 15.79 7.56
N ARG A 14 -10.87 16.39 6.42
CA ARG A 14 -10.32 15.94 5.13
C ARG A 14 -8.90 16.45 4.99
N TYR A 15 -7.98 15.55 4.77
CA TYR A 15 -6.61 15.91 4.49
C TYR A 15 -6.44 16.53 3.09
N PHE A 16 -7.28 16.12 2.15
CA PHE A 16 -7.44 16.73 0.83
C PHE A 16 -8.88 17.17 0.69
N ASP A 17 -9.15 18.43 0.36
CA ASP A 17 -10.41 18.77 -0.24
C ASP A 17 -10.41 18.33 -1.71
N ASP A 18 -11.59 18.25 -2.31
CA ASP A 18 -11.72 17.81 -3.69
C ASP A 18 -11.01 18.77 -4.66
N ASP A 19 -10.98 20.08 -4.34
CA ASP A 19 -10.32 21.09 -5.14
C ASP A 19 -8.79 20.94 -5.08
N ASP A 20 -8.22 20.61 -3.91
CA ASP A 20 -6.79 20.34 -3.73
C ASP A 20 -6.34 19.09 -4.49
N LEU A 21 -7.16 18.03 -4.50
CA LEU A 21 -6.83 16.81 -5.22
C LEU A 21 -6.98 16.99 -6.74
N GLU A 22 -8.04 17.64 -7.19
CA GLU A 22 -8.24 17.95 -8.61
C GLU A 22 -7.15 18.89 -9.14
N SER A 23 -6.71 19.88 -8.35
CA SER A 23 -5.61 20.77 -8.73
C SER A 23 -4.29 20.02 -8.85
N LYS A 24 -3.99 19.10 -7.93
CA LYS A 24 -2.76 18.29 -7.92
C LYS A 24 -2.72 17.24 -9.02
N LEU A 25 -3.87 16.86 -9.56
CA LEU A 25 -3.97 15.89 -10.67
C LEU A 25 -4.05 16.56 -12.06
N GLN A 26 -3.99 17.90 -12.14
CA GLN A 26 -3.92 18.57 -13.43
C GLN A 26 -2.57 18.30 -14.12
N PRO A 27 -2.54 18.17 -15.45
CA PRO A 27 -1.30 17.87 -16.17
C PRO A 27 -0.14 18.85 -15.92
N GLN A 28 -0.46 20.12 -15.62
CA GLN A 28 0.54 21.13 -15.29
C GLN A 28 1.19 20.93 -13.91
N ASP A 29 0.54 20.16 -13.01
CA ASP A 29 0.95 19.99 -11.62
C ASP A 29 1.59 18.61 -11.39
N VAL A 30 1.78 17.80 -12.44
CA VAL A 30 2.36 16.45 -12.32
C VAL A 30 3.74 16.50 -11.68
N GLU A 31 4.52 17.56 -11.90
CA GLU A 31 5.84 17.71 -11.28
C GLU A 31 5.74 17.86 -9.76
N ASP A 32 4.65 18.42 -9.23
CA ASP A 32 4.43 18.63 -7.79
C ASP A 32 4.05 17.34 -7.05
N ILE A 33 3.47 16.37 -7.76
CA ILE A 33 3.08 15.07 -7.18
C ILE A 33 4.11 13.96 -7.43
N VAL A 34 5.13 14.21 -8.23
CA VAL A 34 6.20 13.25 -8.54
C VAL A 34 7.42 13.54 -7.70
N GLU A 35 7.70 12.68 -6.74
CA GLU A 35 8.95 12.75 -5.98
C GLU A 35 10.01 11.85 -6.62
N ILE A 36 11.13 12.45 -7.04
CA ILE A 36 12.25 11.74 -7.65
C ILE A 36 13.24 11.32 -6.56
N PHE A 37 13.60 10.04 -6.54
CA PHE A 37 14.69 9.54 -5.73
C PHE A 37 15.79 8.93 -6.60
N GLN A 38 17.02 8.95 -6.10
CA GLN A 38 18.18 8.37 -6.77
C GLN A 38 18.49 7.00 -6.17
N THR A 39 18.78 6.02 -7.04
CA THR A 39 19.24 4.71 -6.59
C THR A 39 20.64 4.42 -7.14
N PRO A 40 21.61 4.10 -6.29
CA PRO A 40 22.96 3.76 -6.71
C PRO A 40 23.11 2.28 -7.09
N LEU A 41 22.03 1.54 -7.25
CA LEU A 41 22.08 0.12 -7.56
C LEU A 41 22.71 -0.15 -8.93
N THR A 42 23.67 -1.07 -8.92
CA THR A 42 24.25 -1.63 -10.13
C THR A 42 23.46 -2.88 -10.54
N GLY A 43 22.93 -2.87 -11.75
CA GLY A 43 22.29 -4.04 -12.34
C GLY A 43 23.31 -5.13 -12.68
N SER A 44 22.85 -6.38 -12.73
CA SER A 44 23.70 -7.52 -13.10
C SER A 44 22.99 -8.46 -14.06
N TYR A 45 23.71 -8.94 -15.06
CA TYR A 45 23.30 -10.10 -15.83
C TYR A 45 23.69 -11.38 -15.10
N ASN A 46 22.88 -12.43 -15.26
CA ASN A 46 23.24 -13.78 -14.86
C ASN A 46 23.07 -14.70 -16.09
N TRP A 47 24.18 -15.14 -16.66
CA TRP A 47 24.21 -16.00 -17.84
C TRP A 47 24.14 -17.49 -17.50
N ASP A 48 24.13 -17.82 -16.20
CA ASP A 48 23.85 -19.16 -15.71
C ASP A 48 22.34 -19.36 -15.53
N TYR A 49 21.72 -20.07 -16.43
CA TYR A 49 20.28 -20.42 -16.42
C TYR A 49 20.00 -21.74 -15.72
N THR A 50 20.97 -22.32 -15.03
CA THR A 50 20.77 -23.55 -14.27
C THR A 50 19.82 -23.33 -13.10
N HIS A 51 19.03 -24.36 -12.77
CA HIS A 51 18.07 -24.31 -11.68
C HIS A 51 18.70 -24.75 -10.35
N ALA A 52 19.75 -24.08 -9.94
CA ALA A 52 20.46 -24.43 -8.70
C ALA A 52 19.60 -24.23 -7.44
N ASP A 53 18.69 -23.26 -7.42
CA ASP A 53 17.79 -23.03 -6.29
C ASP A 53 16.34 -23.39 -6.63
N ASN A 54 15.98 -24.63 -6.28
CA ASN A 54 14.64 -25.14 -6.48
C ASN A 54 13.56 -24.44 -5.62
N ARG A 55 13.93 -23.77 -4.52
CA ARG A 55 12.97 -23.06 -3.63
C ARG A 55 12.47 -21.80 -4.29
N LEU A 56 13.36 -20.94 -4.78
CA LEU A 56 12.99 -19.73 -5.51
C LEU A 56 12.20 -20.04 -6.79
N LYS A 57 12.60 -21.10 -7.51
CA LYS A 57 11.83 -21.57 -8.66
C LYS A 57 10.41 -21.99 -8.28
N LYS A 58 10.23 -22.71 -7.18
CA LYS A 58 8.90 -23.10 -6.68
C LYS A 58 8.04 -21.89 -6.33
N LEU A 59 8.63 -20.86 -5.68
CA LEU A 59 7.91 -19.63 -5.37
C LEU A 59 7.48 -18.89 -6.63
N TYR A 60 8.35 -18.80 -7.64
CA TYR A 60 7.99 -18.22 -8.93
C TYR A 60 6.86 -18.99 -9.63
N GLU A 61 6.90 -20.35 -9.63
CA GLU A 61 5.82 -21.17 -10.18
C GLU A 61 4.51 -21.00 -9.39
N LEU A 62 4.60 -20.84 -8.08
CA LEU A 62 3.44 -20.57 -7.23
C LEU A 62 2.83 -19.20 -7.55
N GLY A 63 3.64 -18.16 -7.70
CA GLY A 63 3.19 -16.81 -8.10
C GLY A 63 2.42 -16.83 -9.42
N LYS A 64 2.92 -17.57 -10.43
CA LYS A 64 2.20 -17.75 -11.70
C LYS A 64 0.85 -18.45 -11.55
N LYS A 65 0.76 -19.39 -10.62
CA LYS A 65 -0.45 -20.20 -10.42
C LYS A 65 -1.51 -19.48 -9.60
N LEU A 66 -1.12 -18.68 -8.62
CA LEU A 66 -2.01 -18.01 -7.67
C LEU A 66 -2.38 -16.60 -8.10
N ASN A 67 -2.20 -16.26 -9.36
CA ASN A 67 -2.58 -14.96 -9.90
C ASN A 67 -4.09 -14.74 -9.75
N TRP A 68 -4.45 -13.58 -9.23
CA TRP A 68 -5.82 -13.08 -9.16
C TRP A 68 -5.92 -11.71 -9.83
N ASN A 69 -7.12 -11.31 -10.20
CA ASN A 69 -7.39 -10.05 -10.88
C ASN A 69 -8.45 -9.27 -10.08
N ALA A 70 -8.05 -8.15 -9.47
CA ALA A 70 -8.93 -7.32 -8.66
C ALA A 70 -10.20 -6.87 -9.39
N THR A 71 -10.14 -6.69 -10.70
CA THR A 71 -11.28 -6.20 -11.49
C THR A 71 -12.38 -7.24 -11.66
N VAL A 72 -12.01 -8.52 -11.79
CA VAL A 72 -12.96 -9.60 -12.14
C VAL A 72 -13.20 -10.60 -11.01
N ASP A 73 -12.23 -10.77 -10.10
CA ASP A 73 -12.31 -11.77 -9.03
C ASP A 73 -12.93 -11.21 -7.74
N LEU A 74 -13.02 -9.87 -7.62
CA LEU A 74 -13.65 -9.20 -6.48
C LEU A 74 -14.98 -8.58 -6.88
N ASP A 75 -15.99 -8.80 -6.05
CA ASP A 75 -17.31 -8.20 -6.23
C ASP A 75 -17.35 -6.74 -5.71
N TRP A 76 -17.09 -5.82 -6.61
CA TRP A 76 -17.13 -4.38 -6.33
C TRP A 76 -18.55 -3.80 -6.21
N THR A 77 -19.59 -4.57 -6.55
CA THR A 77 -20.97 -4.14 -6.43
C THR A 77 -21.56 -4.43 -5.04
N ARG A 78 -20.89 -5.26 -4.25
CA ARG A 78 -21.33 -5.62 -2.90
C ARG A 78 -21.54 -4.37 -2.06
N GLU A 79 -22.71 -4.27 -1.42
CA GLU A 79 -23.03 -3.17 -0.53
C GLU A 79 -21.97 -3.04 0.59
N ARG A 80 -21.71 -1.80 0.99
CA ARG A 80 -20.88 -1.55 2.19
C ARG A 80 -21.59 -2.18 3.38
N TYR A 81 -20.82 -2.80 4.28
CA TYR A 81 -21.32 -3.10 5.61
C TYR A 81 -21.92 -1.83 6.21
N SER A 82 -23.06 -1.96 6.91
CA SER A 82 -23.63 -0.82 7.60
C SER A 82 -22.56 -0.22 8.51
N HIS A 83 -22.35 1.07 8.40
CA HIS A 83 -21.29 1.79 9.11
C HIS A 83 -21.31 1.54 10.63
N SER A 84 -22.48 1.21 11.19
CA SER A 84 -22.68 1.05 12.61
C SER A 84 -22.10 -0.24 13.19
N GLU A 85 -22.23 -1.39 12.52
CA GLU A 85 -21.84 -2.68 13.13
C GLU A 85 -20.32 -2.82 13.29
N TRP A 86 -19.56 -2.38 12.30
CA TRP A 86 -18.10 -2.43 12.38
C TRP A 86 -17.55 -1.34 13.31
N ALA A 87 -18.00 -0.10 13.17
CA ALA A 87 -17.48 1.03 13.93
C ALA A 87 -17.88 0.98 15.42
N THR A 88 -18.95 0.24 15.78
CA THR A 88 -19.36 0.06 17.17
C THR A 88 -18.81 -1.20 17.82
N ASN A 89 -18.13 -2.07 17.07
CA ASN A 89 -17.49 -3.24 17.65
C ASN A 89 -16.30 -2.83 18.53
N PRO A 90 -16.33 -3.13 19.85
CA PRO A 90 -15.26 -2.73 20.77
C PRO A 90 -13.85 -3.23 20.35
N GLU A 91 -13.78 -4.36 19.64
CA GLU A 91 -12.52 -4.92 19.15
C GLU A 91 -11.82 -4.03 18.12
N PHE A 92 -12.57 -3.20 17.41
CA PHE A 92 -12.04 -2.28 16.39
C PHE A 92 -11.96 -0.82 16.86
N GLN A 93 -12.38 -0.53 18.10
CA GLN A 93 -12.31 0.82 18.65
C GLN A 93 -10.93 1.15 19.18
N GLN A 94 -10.00 1.48 18.28
CA GLN A 94 -8.60 1.80 18.61
C GLN A 94 -8.45 2.98 19.58
N LEU A 95 -9.44 3.86 19.70
CA LEU A 95 -9.43 5.03 20.56
C LEU A 95 -10.23 4.83 21.84
N ALA A 96 -10.76 3.64 22.13
CA ALA A 96 -11.49 3.35 23.35
C ALA A 96 -10.60 3.62 24.60
N GLY A 97 -11.14 4.30 25.60
CA GLY A 97 -10.39 4.75 26.77
C GLY A 97 -9.68 6.11 26.62
N PHE A 98 -9.68 6.69 25.43
CA PHE A 98 -9.24 8.06 25.22
C PHE A 98 -10.42 9.00 25.45
N LYS A 99 -10.43 9.70 26.58
CA LYS A 99 -11.57 10.50 27.04
C LYS A 99 -12.18 11.44 25.97
N PRO A 100 -11.39 12.20 25.18
CA PRO A 100 -11.98 13.03 24.12
C PRO A 100 -12.78 12.24 23.08
N TYR A 101 -12.39 10.99 22.78
CA TYR A 101 -13.12 10.11 21.89
C TYR A 101 -14.36 9.50 22.60
N ASP A 102 -14.19 9.06 23.85
CA ASP A 102 -15.28 8.44 24.61
C ASP A 102 -16.44 9.41 24.83
N ASP A 103 -16.15 10.71 24.96
CA ASP A 103 -17.14 11.77 25.15
C ASP A 103 -17.86 12.18 23.83
N LEU A 104 -17.45 11.66 22.65
CA LEU A 104 -18.08 11.96 21.36
C LEU A 104 -19.47 11.30 21.26
N PRO A 105 -20.39 11.95 20.52
CA PRO A 105 -21.62 11.29 20.05
C PRO A 105 -21.29 10.05 19.20
N GLU A 106 -22.16 9.06 19.21
CA GLU A 106 -21.95 7.79 18.49
C GLU A 106 -21.67 7.99 17.00
N GLU A 107 -22.39 8.89 16.35
CA GLU A 107 -22.19 9.26 14.95
C GLU A 107 -20.74 9.74 14.68
N LYS A 108 -20.18 10.53 15.59
CA LYS A 108 -18.81 11.01 15.48
C LYS A 108 -17.75 9.93 15.76
N LYS A 109 -18.06 8.95 16.60
CA LYS A 109 -17.21 7.78 16.81
C LYS A 109 -17.13 6.93 15.54
N ILE A 110 -18.27 6.72 14.88
CA ILE A 110 -18.35 6.02 13.59
C ILE A 110 -17.49 6.74 12.55
N GLU A 111 -17.66 8.05 12.43
CA GLU A 111 -16.84 8.89 11.51
C GLU A 111 -15.35 8.76 11.80
N CYS A 112 -14.92 8.89 13.06
CA CYS A 112 -13.53 8.68 13.46
C CYS A 112 -13.00 7.30 13.07
N SER A 113 -13.79 6.25 13.23
CA SER A 113 -13.39 4.89 12.87
C SER A 113 -13.15 4.75 11.36
N TRP A 114 -13.97 5.40 10.53
CA TRP A 114 -13.74 5.44 9.07
C TRP A 114 -12.48 6.21 8.69
N HIS A 115 -12.21 7.34 9.36
CA HIS A 115 -10.97 8.08 9.12
C HIS A 115 -9.74 7.29 9.54
N LEU A 116 -9.79 6.57 10.66
CA LEU A 116 -8.70 5.70 11.09
C LEU A 116 -8.46 4.57 10.07
N LEU A 117 -9.52 3.93 9.59
CA LEU A 117 -9.42 2.91 8.54
C LEU A 117 -8.82 3.49 7.26
N ALA A 118 -9.33 4.63 6.79
CA ALA A 118 -8.83 5.30 5.60
C ALA A 118 -7.34 5.66 5.74
N SER A 119 -6.96 6.21 6.89
CA SER A 119 -5.57 6.55 7.19
C SER A 119 -4.67 5.31 7.19
N GLY A 120 -5.09 4.23 7.85
CA GLY A 120 -4.35 2.97 7.88
C GLY A 120 -4.17 2.37 6.49
N LEU A 121 -5.26 2.23 5.72
CA LEU A 121 -5.21 1.70 4.35
C LEU A 121 -4.40 2.58 3.41
N SER A 122 -4.40 3.90 3.60
CA SER A 122 -3.54 4.80 2.82
C SER A 122 -2.06 4.53 3.08
N GLN A 123 -1.67 4.27 4.36
CA GLN A 123 -0.29 3.88 4.66
C GLN A 123 0.07 2.53 4.03
N ILE A 124 -0.87 1.59 3.97
CA ILE A 124 -0.66 0.33 3.26
C ILE A 124 -0.39 0.59 1.77
N VAL A 125 -1.23 1.37 1.08
CA VAL A 125 -1.00 1.72 -0.34
C VAL A 125 0.39 2.33 -0.58
N HIS A 126 0.82 3.24 0.30
CA HIS A 126 2.15 3.85 0.20
C HIS A 126 3.26 2.82 0.44
N GLY A 127 3.07 1.88 1.37
CA GLY A 127 3.96 0.75 1.61
C GLY A 127 4.05 -0.18 0.40
N GLU A 128 2.92 -0.57 -0.18
CA GLU A 128 2.83 -1.41 -1.38
C GLU A 128 3.52 -0.77 -2.59
N GLN A 129 3.37 0.56 -2.77
CA GLN A 129 4.14 1.26 -3.80
C GLN A 129 5.65 1.19 -3.54
N GLY A 130 6.08 1.34 -2.28
CA GLY A 130 7.47 1.14 -1.89
C GLY A 130 7.95 -0.28 -2.18
N ALA A 131 7.15 -1.30 -1.85
CA ALA A 131 7.43 -2.70 -2.12
C ALA A 131 7.53 -2.99 -3.63
N LEU A 132 6.61 -2.45 -4.42
CA LEU A 132 6.66 -2.50 -5.89
C LEU A 132 8.00 -1.97 -6.43
N LEU A 133 8.44 -0.81 -5.96
CA LEU A 133 9.68 -0.19 -6.39
C LEU A 133 10.91 -1.01 -5.94
N VAL A 134 10.93 -1.52 -4.71
CA VAL A 134 12.03 -2.38 -4.21
C VAL A 134 12.07 -3.70 -4.97
N ALA A 135 10.95 -4.37 -5.18
CA ALA A 135 10.88 -5.60 -5.96
C ALA A 135 11.43 -5.41 -7.39
N SER A 136 11.08 -4.28 -8.04
CA SER A 136 11.60 -3.93 -9.37
C SER A 136 13.12 -3.72 -9.37
N GLN A 137 13.68 -3.09 -8.34
CA GLN A 137 15.11 -2.93 -8.16
C GLN A 137 15.82 -4.29 -7.96
N LEU A 138 15.20 -5.20 -7.21
CA LEU A 138 15.72 -6.55 -7.01
C LEU A 138 15.77 -7.37 -8.30
N VAL A 139 14.81 -7.16 -9.23
CA VAL A 139 14.90 -7.77 -10.59
C VAL A 139 16.21 -7.42 -11.26
N SER A 140 16.66 -6.16 -11.15
CA SER A 140 17.88 -5.68 -11.77
C SER A 140 19.17 -6.22 -11.11
N CYS A 141 19.20 -6.30 -9.77
CA CYS A 141 20.43 -6.53 -9.02
C CYS A 141 20.54 -7.89 -8.31
N ALA A 142 19.48 -8.70 -8.28
CA ALA A 142 19.53 -10.00 -7.61
C ALA A 142 20.63 -10.92 -8.20
N PRO A 143 21.33 -11.70 -7.34
CA PRO A 143 22.56 -12.39 -7.74
C PRO A 143 22.34 -13.64 -8.60
N THR A 144 21.13 -14.19 -8.63
CA THR A 144 20.84 -15.42 -9.38
C THR A 144 19.66 -15.25 -10.32
N TYR A 145 19.64 -16.03 -11.42
CA TYR A 145 18.54 -16.00 -12.38
C TYR A 145 17.17 -16.31 -11.72
N ASN A 146 17.10 -17.33 -10.86
CA ASN A 146 15.86 -17.66 -10.16
C ASN A 146 15.41 -16.56 -9.19
N ALA A 147 16.35 -15.85 -8.55
CA ALA A 147 16.02 -14.71 -7.71
C ALA A 147 15.42 -13.54 -8.53
N LYS A 148 15.95 -13.30 -9.74
CA LYS A 148 15.39 -12.29 -10.66
C LYS A 148 13.96 -12.65 -11.10
N LEU A 149 13.71 -13.90 -11.45
CA LEU A 149 12.38 -14.37 -11.83
C LEU A 149 11.38 -14.25 -10.68
N TYR A 150 11.80 -14.63 -9.47
CA TYR A 150 10.98 -14.47 -8.28
C TYR A 150 10.68 -12.99 -7.98
N ALA A 151 11.68 -12.13 -8.00
CA ALA A 151 11.49 -10.70 -7.83
C ALA A 151 10.55 -10.08 -8.88
N ALA A 152 10.60 -10.55 -10.13
CA ALA A 152 9.68 -10.11 -11.18
C ALA A 152 8.23 -10.54 -10.92
N SER A 153 7.99 -11.76 -10.40
CA SER A 153 6.64 -12.17 -10.00
C SER A 153 6.14 -11.34 -8.83
N GLN A 154 7.01 -11.04 -7.88
CA GLN A 154 6.68 -10.19 -6.74
C GLN A 154 6.37 -8.75 -7.18
N THR A 155 7.15 -8.18 -8.09
CA THR A 155 6.84 -6.86 -8.68
C THR A 155 5.42 -6.80 -9.25
N PHE A 156 4.97 -7.87 -9.89
CA PHE A 156 3.61 -7.95 -10.41
C PHE A 156 2.56 -8.11 -9.30
N ASP A 157 2.88 -8.83 -8.23
CA ASP A 157 2.00 -8.97 -7.06
C ASP A 157 1.80 -7.62 -6.36
N GLU A 158 2.88 -6.87 -6.12
CA GLU A 158 2.82 -5.54 -5.49
C GLU A 158 2.02 -4.54 -6.35
N ALA A 159 2.14 -4.61 -7.68
CA ALA A 159 1.32 -3.78 -8.57
C ALA A 159 -0.18 -4.03 -8.37
N ARG A 160 -0.60 -5.29 -8.19
CA ARG A 160 -2.00 -5.66 -7.91
C ARG A 160 -2.45 -5.21 -6.53
N HIS A 161 -1.56 -5.26 -5.53
CA HIS A 161 -1.85 -4.76 -4.19
C HIS A 161 -2.10 -3.25 -4.21
N VAL A 162 -1.23 -2.47 -4.86
CA VAL A 162 -1.44 -1.03 -5.05
C VAL A 162 -2.78 -0.77 -5.74
N GLU A 163 -3.07 -1.49 -6.83
CA GLU A 163 -4.33 -1.35 -7.59
C GLU A 163 -5.56 -1.57 -6.69
N VAL A 164 -5.60 -2.69 -5.96
CA VAL A 164 -6.80 -3.08 -5.20
C VAL A 164 -7.03 -2.16 -4.01
N PHE A 165 -6.00 -1.82 -3.26
CA PHE A 165 -6.15 -0.92 -2.10
C PHE A 165 -6.50 0.51 -2.54
N ASN A 166 -5.84 1.02 -3.58
CA ASN A 166 -6.18 2.33 -4.13
C ASN A 166 -7.63 2.38 -4.64
N LYS A 167 -8.07 1.36 -5.38
CA LYS A 167 -9.44 1.24 -5.83
C LYS A 167 -10.44 1.18 -4.66
N TYR A 168 -10.12 0.44 -3.61
CA TYR A 168 -10.96 0.37 -2.42
C TYR A 168 -11.07 1.72 -1.71
N LEU A 169 -9.96 2.43 -1.54
CA LEU A 169 -9.96 3.77 -0.96
C LEU A 169 -10.80 4.74 -1.79
N GLN A 170 -10.65 4.74 -3.10
CA GLN A 170 -11.37 5.68 -3.98
C GLN A 170 -12.87 5.35 -4.12
N GLU A 171 -13.22 4.08 -4.33
CA GLU A 171 -14.59 3.68 -4.66
C GLU A 171 -15.44 3.35 -3.42
N ARG A 172 -14.80 2.96 -2.32
CA ARG A 172 -15.51 2.46 -1.13
C ARG A 172 -15.43 3.38 0.07
N ILE A 173 -14.29 4.01 0.29
CA ILE A 173 -14.08 4.88 1.43
C ILE A 173 -14.30 6.34 1.04
N GLY A 174 -13.70 6.80 -0.05
CA GLY A 174 -13.77 8.17 -0.54
C GLY A 174 -12.70 9.10 0.07
N TRP A 175 -11.83 8.58 0.93
CA TRP A 175 -10.75 9.35 1.55
C TRP A 175 -9.39 8.71 1.31
N ASN A 176 -8.38 9.55 1.12
CA ASN A 176 -7.00 9.14 0.98
C ASN A 176 -6.11 10.07 1.82
N TYR A 177 -5.14 9.50 2.49
CA TYR A 177 -4.23 10.21 3.38
C TYR A 177 -2.80 10.17 2.85
N PRO A 178 -2.00 11.22 3.08
CA PRO A 178 -0.61 11.21 2.68
C PRO A 178 0.20 10.19 3.46
N VAL A 179 1.36 9.87 2.93
CA VAL A 179 2.32 9.01 3.61
C VAL A 179 2.76 9.65 4.94
N MET A 180 2.73 8.88 6.01
CA MET A 180 3.25 9.33 7.31
C MET A 180 4.77 9.54 7.24
N PRO A 181 5.30 10.60 7.90
CA PRO A 181 6.73 10.91 7.83
C PRO A 181 7.66 9.74 8.21
N GLY A 182 7.25 8.92 9.19
CA GLY A 182 8.02 7.75 9.61
C GLY A 182 8.10 6.67 8.53
N LEU A 183 6.98 6.36 7.91
CA LEU A 183 6.93 5.41 6.79
C LEU A 183 7.74 5.93 5.60
N LYS A 184 7.54 7.21 5.23
CA LYS A 184 8.30 7.84 4.14
C LYS A 184 9.81 7.74 4.37
N LEU A 185 10.28 8.12 5.56
CA LEU A 185 11.70 8.04 5.90
C LEU A 185 12.25 6.61 5.77
N LEU A 186 11.48 5.62 6.19
CA LEU A 186 11.87 4.22 6.09
C LEU A 186 11.95 3.76 4.63
N LEU A 187 10.93 4.08 3.83
CA LEU A 187 10.90 3.76 2.40
C LEU A 187 12.04 4.43 1.64
N ASP A 188 12.28 5.73 1.86
CA ASP A 188 13.38 6.48 1.26
C ASP A 188 14.73 5.83 1.57
N LYS A 189 14.93 5.41 2.81
CA LYS A 189 16.17 4.76 3.24
C LYS A 189 16.37 3.40 2.57
N ILE A 190 15.32 2.60 2.45
CA ILE A 190 15.37 1.30 1.77
C ILE A 190 15.61 1.49 0.27
N LEU A 191 14.88 2.41 -0.37
CA LEU A 191 14.95 2.64 -1.81
C LEU A 191 16.29 3.22 -2.26
N SER A 192 16.95 4.02 -1.41
CA SER A 192 18.22 4.66 -1.73
C SER A 192 19.47 3.88 -1.27
N ASP A 193 19.33 2.80 -0.49
CA ASP A 193 20.49 1.99 -0.05
C ASP A 193 21.13 1.27 -1.24
N PRO A 194 22.48 1.30 -1.40
CA PRO A 194 23.17 0.63 -2.51
C PRO A 194 23.26 -0.90 -2.36
N ARG A 195 22.92 -1.44 -1.21
CA ARG A 195 23.05 -2.86 -0.88
C ARG A 195 21.73 -3.59 -1.08
N TRP A 196 21.69 -4.45 -2.09
CA TRP A 196 20.48 -5.19 -2.43
C TRP A 196 19.98 -6.11 -1.31
N ASP A 197 20.87 -6.69 -0.52
CA ASP A 197 20.55 -7.54 0.63
C ASP A 197 19.86 -6.76 1.74
N LEU A 198 20.27 -5.52 2.01
CA LEU A 198 19.58 -4.65 2.96
C LEU A 198 18.22 -4.16 2.45
N LYS A 199 18.08 -3.94 1.13
CA LYS A 199 16.77 -3.68 0.54
C LYS A 199 15.83 -4.87 0.75
N PHE A 200 16.34 -6.07 0.49
CA PHE A 200 15.58 -7.29 0.71
C PHE A 200 15.18 -7.47 2.18
N ILE A 201 16.12 -7.33 3.12
CA ILE A 201 15.83 -7.41 4.55
C ILE A 201 14.85 -6.32 4.99
N GLY A 202 15.08 -5.09 4.58
CA GLY A 202 14.25 -3.95 4.97
C GLY A 202 12.82 -4.07 4.48
N MET A 203 12.61 -4.42 3.22
CA MET A 203 11.28 -4.54 2.64
C MET A 203 10.66 -5.91 2.93
N GLN A 204 11.28 -6.98 2.44
CA GLN A 204 10.66 -8.30 2.39
C GLN A 204 10.58 -9.00 3.75
N ILE A 205 11.39 -8.61 4.73
CA ILE A 205 11.37 -9.22 6.05
C ILE A 205 10.73 -8.28 7.08
N ILE A 206 11.16 -7.01 7.11
CA ILE A 206 10.71 -6.08 8.15
C ILE A 206 9.36 -5.47 7.78
N ILE A 207 9.25 -4.80 6.64
CA ILE A 207 8.00 -4.10 6.26
C ILE A 207 6.88 -5.10 5.99
N GLU A 208 7.14 -6.14 5.21
CA GLU A 208 6.14 -7.19 4.94
C GLU A 208 5.75 -7.95 6.22
N GLY A 209 6.71 -8.18 7.13
CA GLY A 209 6.41 -8.78 8.42
C GLY A 209 5.50 -7.89 9.29
N LEU A 210 5.69 -6.58 9.26
CA LEU A 210 4.81 -5.62 9.94
C LEU A 210 3.42 -5.55 9.27
N ALA A 211 3.36 -5.60 7.95
CA ALA A 211 2.10 -5.64 7.21
C ALA A 211 1.29 -6.89 7.56
N LEU A 212 1.91 -8.07 7.56
CA LEU A 212 1.25 -9.32 7.98
C LEU A 212 0.67 -9.19 9.40
N ALA A 213 1.44 -8.66 10.36
CA ALA A 213 0.97 -8.46 11.73
C ALA A 213 -0.17 -7.42 11.84
N ALA A 214 -0.29 -6.51 10.88
CA ALA A 214 -1.38 -5.52 10.85
C ALA A 214 -2.69 -6.10 10.29
N PHE A 215 -2.63 -7.23 9.57
CA PHE A 215 -3.81 -7.92 9.02
C PHE A 215 -4.34 -9.04 9.92
N GLU A 216 -3.62 -9.43 10.97
CA GLU A 216 -4.07 -10.39 12.00
C GLU A 216 -4.92 -9.71 13.08
#